data_a2efbb9ea09a632e97f92034c31acc2b
#
_entry.id   a2efbb9ea09a632e97f92034c31acc2b
#
_cell.length_a   1.000
_cell.length_b   1.000
_cell.length_c   1.000
_cell.angle_alpha   90.00
_cell.angle_beta   90.00
_cell.angle_gamma   90.00
#
_symmetry.space_group_name_H-M   'P 1'
#
loop_
_entity.id
_entity.type
_entity.pdbx_description
1 polymer ?
#
loop_
_entity_poly.entity_id
_entity_poly.type
_entity_poly.pdbx_seq_one_letter_code
_entity_poly.pdbx_strand_id
1 'polypeptide(L)'
;MDMDSNANPGKNFIEIMGQRRSFPRLEEPAPDKELLDNIFLSSLRVPDHMHLRPWRFLIIGGDDRNYLGDLFVKDCLQKDPNAGEETCESARKKALRAPLIVVGIAHYTDHPKVPEIEQALATGCVLNNIGLAIYSCGYGSVWRTGPYAVSSPVCEGLGLNSNEEILGFLYIGTPMKADRPIKAIKKDDFFKYWPAKV
;
A
#
# COMPACT_ATOMS: atom_id res chain seq x y z
N MET A 1 21.05 -27.31 10.56
CA MET A 1 19.59 -27.09 10.52
C MET A 1 19.13 -27.56 9.16
N ASP A 2 18.66 -28.79 9.09
CA ASP A 2 18.15 -29.37 7.86
C ASP A 2 16.86 -28.63 7.49
N MET A 3 16.93 -27.84 6.44
CA MET A 3 15.74 -27.32 5.80
C MET A 3 15.08 -28.49 5.07
N ASP A 4 13.85 -28.78 5.47
CA ASP A 4 13.00 -29.82 4.90
C ASP A 4 12.91 -29.62 3.37
N SER A 5 13.67 -30.41 2.61
CA SER A 5 13.84 -30.30 1.15
C SER A 5 12.56 -30.64 0.36
N ASN A 6 11.42 -30.81 1.05
CA ASN A 6 10.12 -31.21 0.49
C ASN A 6 9.05 -30.11 0.50
N ALA A 7 9.38 -28.89 0.95
CA ALA A 7 8.43 -27.78 0.91
C ALA A 7 8.22 -27.31 -0.54
N ASN A 8 7.02 -27.52 -1.08
CA ASN A 8 6.66 -26.99 -2.40
C ASN A 8 6.48 -25.45 -2.29
N PRO A 9 7.39 -24.63 -2.89
CA PRO A 9 7.34 -23.16 -2.74
C PRO A 9 6.02 -22.56 -3.19
N GLY A 10 5.34 -23.17 -4.17
CA GLY A 10 4.05 -22.71 -4.66
C GLY A 10 2.92 -22.91 -3.64
N LYS A 11 2.94 -24.01 -2.87
CA LYS A 11 1.97 -24.21 -1.79
C LYS A 11 2.15 -23.19 -0.68
N ASN A 12 3.40 -22.92 -0.27
CA ASN A 12 3.70 -21.90 0.73
C ASN A 12 3.23 -20.52 0.28
N PHE A 13 3.42 -20.15 -0.98
CA PHE A 13 2.98 -18.88 -1.52
C PHE A 13 1.45 -18.74 -1.51
N ILE A 14 0.72 -19.78 -1.92
CA ILE A 14 -0.77 -19.80 -1.88
C ILE A 14 -1.27 -19.64 -0.44
N GLU A 15 -0.64 -20.29 0.52
CA GLU A 15 -0.97 -20.19 1.93
C GLU A 15 -0.76 -18.76 2.44
N ILE A 16 0.39 -18.14 2.15
CA ILE A 16 0.69 -16.75 2.50
C ILE A 16 -0.39 -15.81 1.93
N MET A 17 -0.75 -15.97 0.65
CA MET A 17 -1.82 -15.19 0.03
C MET A 17 -3.16 -15.33 0.77
N GLY A 18 -3.51 -16.57 1.14
CA GLY A 18 -4.75 -16.89 1.87
C GLY A 18 -4.79 -16.33 3.29
N GLN A 19 -3.63 -16.16 3.92
CA GLN A 19 -3.50 -15.66 5.28
C GLN A 19 -3.26 -14.16 5.38
N ARG A 20 -2.89 -13.49 4.28
CA ARG A 20 -2.62 -12.05 4.27
C ARG A 20 -3.82 -11.24 4.79
N ARG A 21 -3.55 -10.31 5.66
CA ARG A 21 -4.55 -9.40 6.24
C ARG A 21 -4.02 -7.98 6.40
N SER A 22 -4.91 -7.04 6.65
CA SER A 22 -4.55 -5.66 6.99
C SER A 22 -4.42 -5.48 8.49
N PHE A 23 -3.34 -4.81 8.92
CA PHE A 23 -3.05 -4.52 10.32
C PHE A 23 -3.22 -3.03 10.58
N PRO A 24 -4.31 -2.60 11.24
CA PRO A 24 -4.61 -1.17 11.42
C PRO A 24 -3.72 -0.47 12.46
N ARG A 25 -2.98 -1.22 13.28
CA ARG A 25 -2.06 -0.73 14.30
C ARG A 25 -0.72 -1.41 14.13
N LEU A 26 0.29 -0.59 13.87
CA LEU A 26 1.64 -1.00 13.54
C LEU A 26 2.62 -0.20 14.40
N GLU A 27 3.68 -0.85 14.87
CA GLU A 27 4.74 -0.27 15.68
C GLU A 27 6.13 -0.62 15.13
N GLU A 28 7.15 -0.05 15.74
CA GLU A 28 8.54 -0.44 15.47
C GLU A 28 8.80 -1.91 15.85
N PRO A 29 9.75 -2.59 15.22
CA PRO A 29 10.53 -2.08 14.10
C PRO A 29 9.79 -2.17 12.77
N ALA A 30 10.14 -1.29 11.83
CA ALA A 30 9.92 -1.55 10.41
C ALA A 30 10.95 -2.56 9.88
N PRO A 31 10.75 -3.18 8.71
CA PRO A 31 11.82 -3.94 8.05
C PRO A 31 13.06 -3.08 7.85
N ASP A 32 14.23 -3.70 7.97
CA ASP A 32 15.50 -3.01 7.68
C ASP A 32 15.63 -2.63 6.20
N LYS A 33 16.64 -1.80 5.93
CA LYS A 33 16.85 -1.27 4.57
C LYS A 33 17.13 -2.36 3.55
N GLU A 34 17.93 -3.38 3.90
CA GLU A 34 18.31 -4.44 2.98
C GLU A 34 17.09 -5.27 2.57
N LEU A 35 16.25 -5.63 3.54
CA LEU A 35 15.01 -6.35 3.30
C LEU A 35 14.03 -5.50 2.46
N LEU A 36 13.90 -4.20 2.78
CA LEU A 36 13.05 -3.29 2.01
C LEU A 36 13.51 -3.15 0.56
N ASP A 37 14.80 -2.99 0.31
CA ASP A 37 15.35 -2.88 -1.04
C ASP A 37 15.04 -4.15 -1.87
N ASN A 38 15.16 -5.33 -1.27
CA ASN A 38 14.82 -6.60 -1.90
C ASN A 38 13.30 -6.71 -2.19
N ILE A 39 12.46 -6.33 -1.24
CA ILE A 39 11.00 -6.31 -1.39
C ILE A 39 10.61 -5.35 -2.52
N PHE A 40 11.12 -4.12 -2.52
CA PHE A 40 10.79 -3.12 -3.53
C PHE A 40 11.19 -3.58 -4.92
N LEU A 41 12.42 -4.06 -5.10
CA LEU A 41 12.91 -4.56 -6.39
C LEU A 41 12.04 -5.71 -6.92
N SER A 42 11.74 -6.68 -6.06
CA SER A 42 10.92 -7.85 -6.44
C SER A 42 9.48 -7.46 -6.76
N SER A 43 8.93 -6.49 -6.04
CA SER A 43 7.54 -6.03 -6.21
C SER A 43 7.29 -5.32 -7.54
N LEU A 44 8.33 -4.83 -8.22
CA LEU A 44 8.20 -4.21 -9.55
C LEU A 44 7.93 -5.23 -10.67
N ARG A 45 7.94 -6.54 -10.39
CA ARG A 45 7.61 -7.59 -11.35
C ARG A 45 6.10 -7.82 -11.42
N VAL A 46 5.41 -6.92 -12.10
CA VAL A 46 3.95 -6.94 -12.33
C VAL A 46 3.64 -6.91 -13.82
N PRO A 47 2.42 -7.31 -14.22
CA PRO A 47 1.94 -7.04 -15.56
C PRO A 47 1.91 -5.53 -15.83
N ASP A 48 2.58 -5.12 -16.90
CA ASP A 48 2.74 -3.73 -17.31
C ASP A 48 2.67 -3.66 -18.84
N HIS A 49 1.52 -3.25 -19.34
CA HIS A 49 1.26 -3.19 -20.79
C HIS A 49 2.20 -2.16 -21.43
N MET A 50 2.91 -2.58 -22.48
CA MET A 50 3.92 -1.79 -23.20
C MET A 50 5.11 -1.34 -22.34
N HIS A 51 5.28 -1.88 -21.13
CA HIS A 51 6.38 -1.55 -20.22
C HIS A 51 6.51 -0.05 -19.92
N LEU A 52 5.37 0.61 -19.70
CA LEU A 52 5.30 2.06 -19.43
C LEU A 52 5.85 2.41 -18.05
N ARG A 53 5.90 1.44 -17.11
CA ARG A 53 6.32 1.63 -15.72
C ARG A 53 5.59 2.82 -15.09
N PRO A 54 4.27 2.81 -15.05
CA PRO A 54 3.44 3.97 -14.74
C PRO A 54 3.36 4.23 -13.24
N TRP A 55 4.49 4.20 -12.55
CA TRP A 55 4.53 4.28 -11.09
C TRP A 55 5.79 4.99 -10.59
N ARG A 56 5.61 5.65 -9.47
CA ARG A 56 6.69 6.00 -8.55
C ARG A 56 6.23 5.85 -7.11
N PHE A 57 7.16 5.71 -6.20
CA PHE A 57 6.88 5.50 -4.79
C PHE A 57 7.68 6.47 -3.94
N LEU A 58 7.03 7.06 -2.91
CA LEU A 58 7.72 7.81 -1.88
C LEU A 58 7.79 6.96 -0.61
N ILE A 59 8.98 6.86 -0.04
CA ILE A 59 9.23 6.11 1.19
C ILE A 59 9.39 7.13 2.30
N ILE A 60 8.49 7.12 3.29
CA ILE A 60 8.42 8.10 4.37
C ILE A 60 8.57 7.35 5.70
N GLY A 61 9.68 7.58 6.39
CA GLY A 61 10.00 6.97 7.68
C GLY A 61 10.61 7.97 8.64
N GLY A 62 10.88 7.56 9.88
CA GLY A 62 11.49 8.43 10.88
C GLY A 62 10.74 9.75 11.08
N ASP A 63 11.46 10.85 11.15
CA ASP A 63 10.91 12.18 11.37
C ASP A 63 10.18 12.76 10.15
N ASP A 64 10.42 12.24 8.94
CA ASP A 64 9.74 12.69 7.72
C ASP A 64 8.23 12.44 7.78
N ARG A 65 7.76 11.51 8.62
CA ARG A 65 6.34 11.29 8.88
C ARG A 65 5.66 12.52 9.50
N ASN A 66 6.41 13.37 10.22
CA ASN A 66 5.86 14.60 10.77
C ASN A 66 5.52 15.59 9.64
N TYR A 67 6.35 15.68 8.58
CA TYR A 67 6.04 16.50 7.41
C TYR A 67 4.76 16.02 6.72
N LEU A 68 4.58 14.70 6.57
CA LEU A 68 3.33 14.16 6.06
C LEU A 68 2.15 14.50 6.97
N GLY A 69 2.33 14.46 8.28
CA GLY A 69 1.35 14.87 9.28
C GLY A 69 0.96 16.33 9.12
N ASP A 70 1.93 17.22 8.84
CA ASP A 70 1.69 18.63 8.58
C ASP A 70 0.86 18.86 7.32
N LEU A 71 1.07 18.06 6.27
CA LEU A 71 0.22 18.10 5.07
C LEU A 71 -1.22 17.67 5.38
N PHE A 72 -1.42 16.68 6.25
CA PHE A 72 -2.76 16.29 6.70
C PHE A 72 -3.45 17.38 7.54
N VAL A 73 -2.67 18.14 8.32
CA VAL A 73 -3.19 19.32 9.04
C VAL A 73 -3.57 20.42 8.05
N LYS A 74 -2.76 20.67 7.02
CA LYS A 74 -3.10 21.65 5.97
C LYS A 74 -4.41 21.29 5.26
N ASP A 75 -4.63 20.01 4.93
CA ASP A 75 -5.90 19.53 4.38
C ASP A 75 -7.08 19.77 5.34
N CYS A 76 -6.86 19.50 6.63
CA CYS A 76 -7.88 19.73 7.66
C CYS A 76 -8.28 21.20 7.71
N LEU A 77 -7.32 22.12 7.78
CA LEU A 77 -7.54 23.57 7.86
C LEU A 77 -8.09 24.13 6.55
N GLN A 78 -7.78 23.55 5.39
CA GLN A 78 -8.39 23.94 4.12
C GLN A 78 -9.89 23.64 4.10
N LYS A 79 -10.30 22.50 4.69
CA LYS A 79 -11.71 22.08 4.78
C LYS A 79 -12.49 22.83 5.86
N ASP A 80 -11.84 23.08 6.97
CA ASP A 80 -12.38 23.85 8.10
C ASP A 80 -11.30 24.79 8.65
N PRO A 81 -11.30 26.07 8.23
CA PRO A 81 -10.34 27.06 8.72
C PRO A 81 -10.39 27.31 10.23
N ASN A 82 -11.50 26.92 10.89
CA ASN A 82 -11.70 27.07 12.33
C ASN A 82 -11.51 25.75 13.08
N ALA A 83 -10.94 24.71 12.44
CA ALA A 83 -10.68 23.43 13.09
C ALA A 83 -9.83 23.63 14.34
N GLY A 84 -10.32 23.13 15.49
CA GLY A 84 -9.61 23.23 16.76
C GLY A 84 -8.32 22.39 16.79
N GLU A 85 -7.47 22.69 17.77
CA GLU A 85 -6.17 22.05 17.95
C GLU A 85 -6.28 20.52 18.04
N GLU A 86 -7.28 19.98 18.73
CA GLU A 86 -7.51 18.53 18.84
C GLU A 86 -7.78 17.88 17.48
N THR A 87 -8.53 18.53 16.60
CA THR A 87 -8.84 18.05 15.26
C THR A 87 -7.58 18.03 14.40
N CYS A 88 -6.77 19.09 14.45
CA CYS A 88 -5.49 19.19 13.76
C CYS A 88 -4.51 18.12 14.23
N GLU A 89 -4.39 17.94 15.54
CA GLU A 89 -3.52 16.92 16.12
C GLU A 89 -3.98 15.49 15.76
N SER A 90 -5.29 15.26 15.74
CA SER A 90 -5.85 13.98 15.25
C SER A 90 -5.51 13.73 13.77
N ALA A 91 -5.51 14.77 12.94
CA ALA A 91 -5.07 14.68 11.54
C ALA A 91 -3.57 14.33 11.45
N ARG A 92 -2.71 15.05 12.18
CA ARG A 92 -1.26 14.82 12.25
C ARG A 92 -0.91 13.38 12.65
N LYS A 93 -1.54 12.87 13.70
CA LYS A 93 -1.32 11.51 14.22
C LYS A 93 -1.62 10.40 13.21
N LYS A 94 -2.37 10.68 12.15
CA LYS A 94 -2.63 9.66 11.11
C LYS A 94 -1.37 9.26 10.34
N ALA A 95 -0.43 10.17 10.17
CA ALA A 95 0.88 9.87 9.56
C ALA A 95 1.78 9.04 10.48
N LEU A 96 1.52 9.03 11.78
CA LEU A 96 2.34 8.34 12.79
C LEU A 96 1.81 6.95 13.18
N ARG A 97 0.85 6.40 12.43
CA ARG A 97 0.22 5.10 12.73
C ARG A 97 1.07 3.87 12.39
N ALA A 98 2.20 4.08 11.75
CA ALA A 98 3.19 3.05 11.47
C ALA A 98 4.58 3.70 11.36
N PRO A 99 5.65 2.94 11.57
CA PRO A 99 7.02 3.45 11.45
C PRO A 99 7.43 3.80 10.03
N LEU A 100 6.79 3.20 9.02
CA LEU A 100 7.10 3.40 7.62
C LEU A 100 5.81 3.54 6.81
N ILE A 101 5.82 4.44 5.83
CA ILE A 101 4.73 4.62 4.87
C ILE A 101 5.33 4.62 3.46
N VAL A 102 4.74 3.82 2.57
CA VAL A 102 5.03 3.88 1.13
C VAL A 102 3.82 4.52 0.45
N VAL A 103 4.03 5.67 -0.18
CA VAL A 103 2.99 6.33 -0.99
C VAL A 103 3.11 5.82 -2.41
N GLY A 104 2.09 5.14 -2.90
CA GLY A 104 2.02 4.67 -4.27
C GLY A 104 1.36 5.71 -5.17
N ILE A 105 2.09 6.14 -6.17
CA ILE A 105 1.68 7.19 -7.11
C ILE A 105 1.65 6.60 -8.51
N ALA A 106 0.49 6.63 -9.16
CA ALA A 106 0.38 6.38 -10.58
C ALA A 106 0.88 7.60 -11.36
N HIS A 107 1.68 7.37 -12.38
CA HIS A 107 2.20 8.37 -13.30
C HIS A 107 1.65 8.06 -14.69
N TYR A 108 0.65 8.81 -15.11
CA TYR A 108 -0.04 8.55 -16.35
C TYR A 108 0.71 9.07 -17.56
N THR A 109 0.85 8.23 -18.55
CA THR A 109 1.37 8.56 -19.88
C THR A 109 0.22 8.50 -20.87
N ASP A 110 0.05 9.55 -21.68
CA ASP A 110 -0.88 9.48 -22.82
C ASP A 110 -0.36 8.47 -23.83
N HIS A 111 -1.11 7.36 -23.99
CA HIS A 111 -0.71 6.27 -24.85
C HIS A 111 -1.92 5.65 -25.58
N PRO A 112 -1.90 5.56 -26.92
CA PRO A 112 -3.07 5.19 -27.72
C PRO A 112 -3.59 3.77 -27.46
N LYS A 113 -2.79 2.89 -26.87
CA LYS A 113 -3.13 1.49 -26.60
C LYS A 113 -3.25 1.15 -25.13
N VAL A 114 -2.83 2.04 -24.23
CA VAL A 114 -2.78 1.75 -22.78
C VAL A 114 -3.54 2.84 -22.04
N PRO A 115 -4.82 2.62 -21.74
CA PRO A 115 -5.62 3.59 -21.01
C PRO A 115 -5.13 3.74 -19.56
N GLU A 116 -5.43 4.87 -18.93
CA GLU A 116 -5.01 5.20 -17.56
C GLU A 116 -5.40 4.14 -16.53
N ILE A 117 -6.56 3.50 -16.70
CA ILE A 117 -7.00 2.43 -15.80
C ILE A 117 -6.04 1.24 -15.78
N GLU A 118 -5.45 0.85 -16.91
CA GLU A 118 -4.46 -0.23 -16.95
C GLU A 118 -3.17 0.20 -16.23
N GLN A 119 -2.79 1.47 -16.37
CA GLN A 119 -1.64 2.05 -15.71
C GLN A 119 -1.84 2.12 -14.18
N ALA A 120 -3.02 2.54 -13.73
CA ALA A 120 -3.38 2.53 -12.32
C ALA A 120 -3.39 1.10 -11.74
N LEU A 121 -3.95 0.12 -12.46
CA LEU A 121 -3.96 -1.28 -12.05
C LEU A 121 -2.54 -1.84 -11.91
N ALA A 122 -1.64 -1.56 -12.85
CA ALA A 122 -0.24 -1.97 -12.78
C ALA A 122 0.43 -1.42 -11.52
N THR A 123 0.26 -0.13 -11.22
CA THR A 123 0.76 0.51 -9.99
C THR A 123 0.14 -0.12 -8.73
N GLY A 124 -1.15 -0.41 -8.76
CA GLY A 124 -1.85 -1.11 -7.68
C GLY A 124 -1.31 -2.53 -7.43
N CYS A 125 -0.94 -3.25 -8.50
CA CYS A 125 -0.28 -4.55 -8.39
C CYS A 125 1.07 -4.46 -7.67
N VAL A 126 1.88 -3.41 -7.92
CA VAL A 126 3.13 -3.19 -7.18
C VAL A 126 2.86 -2.98 -5.70
N LEU A 127 1.90 -2.11 -5.33
CA LEU A 127 1.53 -1.90 -3.93
C LEU A 127 1.05 -3.19 -3.25
N ASN A 128 0.26 -4.01 -3.96
CA ASN A 128 -0.18 -5.31 -3.45
C ASN A 128 1.00 -6.26 -3.24
N ASN A 129 1.95 -6.33 -4.18
CA ASN A 129 3.14 -7.15 -4.06
C ASN A 129 4.00 -6.74 -2.86
N ILE A 130 4.20 -5.42 -2.65
CA ILE A 130 4.88 -4.91 -1.45
C ILE A 130 4.16 -5.41 -0.20
N GLY A 131 2.85 -5.22 -0.10
CA GLY A 131 2.07 -5.64 1.07
C GLY A 131 2.12 -7.15 1.32
N LEU A 132 2.14 -7.96 0.26
CA LEU A 132 2.24 -9.42 0.35
C LEU A 132 3.65 -9.86 0.80
N ALA A 133 4.70 -9.25 0.23
CA ALA A 133 6.08 -9.54 0.61
C ALA A 133 6.37 -9.13 2.06
N ILE A 134 5.90 -7.95 2.49
CA ILE A 134 5.95 -7.51 3.90
C ILE A 134 5.31 -8.55 4.81
N TYR A 135 4.12 -9.04 4.45
CA TYR A 135 3.42 -10.07 5.24
C TYR A 135 4.20 -11.39 5.29
N SER A 136 4.78 -11.83 4.17
CA SER A 136 5.56 -13.06 4.11
C SER A 136 6.84 -13.03 4.96
N CYS A 137 7.36 -11.82 5.22
CA CYS A 137 8.53 -11.59 6.07
C CYS A 137 8.18 -11.38 7.56
N GLY A 138 6.90 -11.60 7.96
CA GLY A 138 6.45 -11.51 9.36
C GLY A 138 6.09 -10.10 9.82
N TYR A 139 6.10 -9.11 8.94
CA TYR A 139 5.65 -7.75 9.22
C TYR A 139 4.17 -7.56 8.85
N GLY A 140 3.61 -6.43 9.23
CA GLY A 140 2.25 -6.05 8.91
C GLY A 140 2.18 -4.86 7.97
N SER A 141 1.08 -4.78 7.23
CA SER A 141 0.76 -3.60 6.45
C SER A 141 -0.73 -3.31 6.42
N VAL A 142 -1.07 -2.06 6.09
CA VAL A 142 -2.43 -1.67 5.74
C VAL A 142 -2.38 -0.61 4.63
N TRP A 143 -3.08 -0.90 3.54
CA TRP A 143 -3.28 0.06 2.46
C TRP A 143 -4.46 0.96 2.78
N ARG A 144 -4.23 2.25 2.80
CA ARG A 144 -5.23 3.30 3.00
C ARG A 144 -5.23 4.25 1.83
N THR A 145 -6.42 4.68 1.43
CA THR A 145 -6.65 5.76 0.49
C THR A 145 -7.31 6.93 1.23
N GLY A 146 -8.58 7.11 1.06
CA GLY A 146 -9.38 8.13 1.74
C GLY A 146 -9.12 9.55 1.21
N PRO A 147 -9.59 10.56 1.94
CA PRO A 147 -9.60 11.94 1.43
C PRO A 147 -8.20 12.54 1.18
N TYR A 148 -7.17 12.01 1.84
CA TYR A 148 -5.80 12.53 1.64
C TYR A 148 -5.21 12.17 0.28
N ALA A 149 -5.68 11.10 -0.36
CA ALA A 149 -5.18 10.69 -1.68
C ALA A 149 -5.57 11.68 -2.79
N VAL A 150 -6.63 12.46 -2.58
CA VAL A 150 -7.15 13.46 -3.54
C VAL A 150 -7.05 14.89 -2.99
N SER A 151 -6.35 15.10 -1.91
CA SER A 151 -6.19 16.39 -1.24
C SER A 151 -5.13 17.24 -1.95
N SER A 152 -5.49 18.43 -2.43
CA SER A 152 -4.53 19.36 -3.05
C SER A 152 -3.32 19.66 -2.18
N PRO A 153 -3.48 20.04 -0.87
CA PRO A 153 -2.31 20.27 -0.02
C PRO A 153 -1.39 19.05 0.14
N VAL A 154 -1.96 17.84 0.11
CA VAL A 154 -1.18 16.61 0.21
C VAL A 154 -0.48 16.31 -1.12
N CYS A 155 -1.20 16.38 -2.24
CA CYS A 155 -0.63 16.14 -3.57
C CYS A 155 0.49 17.14 -3.89
N GLU A 156 0.26 18.43 -3.66
CA GLU A 156 1.25 19.49 -3.86
C GLU A 156 2.46 19.30 -2.93
N GLY A 157 2.21 19.02 -1.65
CA GLY A 157 3.28 18.83 -0.67
C GLY A 157 4.13 17.58 -0.92
N LEU A 158 3.57 16.53 -1.56
CA LEU A 158 4.29 15.35 -2.00
C LEU A 158 4.88 15.49 -3.42
N GLY A 159 4.75 16.67 -4.04
CA GLY A 159 5.32 16.99 -5.34
C GLY A 159 4.70 16.20 -6.50
N LEU A 160 3.37 16.05 -6.49
CA LEU A 160 2.68 15.41 -7.60
C LEU A 160 2.58 16.36 -8.80
N ASN A 161 2.77 15.79 -9.98
CA ASN A 161 2.49 16.44 -11.26
C ASN A 161 1.01 16.29 -11.62
N SER A 162 0.56 17.06 -12.62
CA SER A 162 -0.84 17.05 -13.08
C SER A 162 -1.31 15.71 -13.68
N ASN A 163 -0.36 14.88 -14.12
CA ASN A 163 -0.61 13.53 -14.65
C ASN A 163 -0.32 12.44 -13.62
N GLU A 164 -0.33 12.77 -12.33
CA GLU A 164 -0.08 11.83 -11.25
C GLU A 164 -1.25 11.75 -10.28
N GLU A 165 -1.45 10.58 -9.72
CA GLU A 165 -2.50 10.29 -8.75
C GLU A 165 -1.98 9.40 -7.62
N ILE A 166 -2.32 9.72 -6.37
CA ILE A 166 -2.03 8.86 -5.22
C ILE A 166 -3.03 7.70 -5.21
N LEU A 167 -2.55 6.48 -5.47
CA LEU A 167 -3.37 5.27 -5.34
C LEU A 167 -3.51 4.81 -3.89
N GLY A 168 -2.66 5.26 -3.01
CA GLY A 168 -2.78 5.05 -1.58
C GLY A 168 -1.48 5.15 -0.82
N PHE A 169 -1.66 5.03 0.49
CA PHE A 169 -0.61 5.03 1.51
C PHE A 169 -0.53 3.62 2.10
N LEU A 170 0.55 2.91 1.87
CA LEU A 170 0.80 1.61 2.47
C LEU A 170 1.61 1.81 3.75
N TYR A 171 0.95 1.68 4.89
CA TYR A 171 1.55 1.73 6.21
C TYR A 171 2.20 0.39 6.53
N ILE A 172 3.42 0.38 7.01
CA ILE A 172 4.25 -0.81 7.22
C ILE A 172 4.89 -0.76 8.59
N GLY A 173 4.94 -1.90 9.29
CA GLY A 173 5.59 -2.04 10.60
C GLY A 173 5.32 -3.41 11.22
N THR A 174 5.64 -3.54 12.49
CA THR A 174 5.33 -4.73 13.28
C THR A 174 3.89 -4.68 13.78
N PRO A 175 3.07 -5.75 13.62
CA PRO A 175 1.71 -5.78 14.15
C PRO A 175 1.66 -5.70 15.68
N MET A 176 0.95 -4.71 16.23
CA MET A 176 0.82 -4.53 17.70
C MET A 176 -0.02 -5.61 18.39
N LYS A 177 -0.86 -6.32 17.69
CA LYS A 177 -1.72 -7.36 18.26
C LYS A 177 -1.82 -8.54 17.33
N ALA A 178 -1.80 -9.72 17.96
CA ALA A 178 -2.17 -10.95 17.29
C ALA A 178 -3.63 -10.91 16.79
N ASP A 179 -3.84 -11.55 15.85
CA ASP A 179 -4.80 -11.97 14.88
C ASP A 179 -6.27 -11.95 15.26
N ARG A 180 -7.01 -11.21 14.49
CA ARG A 180 -8.44 -11.52 14.31
C ARG A 180 -8.53 -12.70 13.35
N PRO A 181 -9.45 -13.65 13.57
CA PRO A 181 -9.66 -14.76 12.65
C PRO A 181 -10.00 -14.21 11.24
N ILE A 182 -9.43 -14.86 10.23
CA ILE A 182 -9.74 -14.53 8.83
C ILE A 182 -11.16 -15.00 8.57
N LYS A 183 -12.01 -14.10 8.06
CA LYS A 183 -13.35 -14.45 7.64
C LYS A 183 -13.27 -15.39 6.45
N ALA A 184 -13.94 -16.53 6.54
CA ALA A 184 -14.05 -17.47 5.43
C ALA A 184 -14.75 -16.80 4.23
N ILE A 185 -14.19 -17.03 3.05
CA ILE A 185 -14.75 -16.58 1.78
C ILE A 185 -15.15 -17.84 1.00
N LYS A 186 -16.37 -17.88 0.50
CA LYS A 186 -16.83 -18.97 -0.36
C LYS A 186 -16.42 -18.66 -1.81
N LYS A 187 -15.53 -19.49 -2.35
CA LYS A 187 -15.02 -19.32 -3.73
C LYS A 187 -16.17 -19.18 -4.74
N ASP A 188 -17.23 -19.97 -4.58
CA ASP A 188 -18.31 -20.06 -5.53
C ASP A 188 -19.21 -18.81 -5.58
N ASP A 189 -19.07 -17.86 -4.63
CA ASP A 189 -19.75 -16.57 -4.72
C ASP A 189 -19.10 -15.66 -5.78
N PHE A 190 -17.83 -15.91 -6.15
CA PHE A 190 -17.04 -15.05 -7.02
C PHE A 190 -16.59 -15.74 -8.31
N PHE A 191 -16.37 -17.05 -8.30
CA PHE A 191 -15.85 -17.80 -9.44
C PHE A 191 -16.90 -18.72 -10.01
N LYS A 192 -17.22 -18.57 -11.28
CA LYS A 192 -18.14 -19.41 -12.04
C LYS A 192 -17.42 -19.97 -13.25
N TYR A 193 -17.66 -21.24 -13.55
CA TYR A 193 -17.21 -21.82 -14.82
C TYR A 193 -18.06 -21.29 -15.98
N TRP A 194 -17.46 -20.97 -17.11
CA TRP A 194 -18.11 -20.52 -18.31
C TRP A 194 -17.80 -21.46 -19.49
N PRO A 195 -18.79 -21.83 -20.31
CA PRO A 195 -20.22 -21.66 -20.08
C PRO A 195 -20.71 -22.46 -18.86
N ALA A 196 -21.79 -21.98 -18.22
CA ALA A 196 -22.42 -22.77 -17.17
C ALA A 196 -22.86 -24.11 -17.75
N LYS A 197 -22.39 -25.23 -17.19
CA LYS A 197 -22.92 -26.54 -17.56
C LYS A 197 -24.36 -26.58 -17.07
N VAL A 198 -25.30 -26.70 -18.02
CA VAL A 198 -26.74 -26.93 -17.76
C VAL A 198 -26.92 -28.29 -17.16
#